data_3981357f7056f152cc24a4e88e742a97
#
_entry.id   3981357f7056f152cc24a4e88e742a97
#
_cell.length_a   1.000
_cell.length_b   1.000
_cell.length_c   1.000
_cell.angle_alpha   90.00
_cell.angle_beta   90.00
_cell.angle_gamma   90.00
#
_symmetry.space_group_name_H-M   'P 1'
#
loop_
_entity.id
_entity.type
_entity.pdbx_description
1 polymer ?
#
loop_
_entity_poly.entity_id
_entity_poly.type
_entity_poly.pdbx_seq_one_letter_code
_entity_poly.pdbx_strand_id
1 'polypeptide(L)'
;MKTQRIRSKDAAWQKLEVLKTNRNKRYRYFEFLVEGVRNLNEALRYGWAFSSLIYPADTPLSDWARDMLKNTPTEVNLELTPALMRELSEKDDTSELMAVVKMRPDDLSAIRPRSGGAPLVALFDRPSNKGNLGTILRTLDALGADGLILTGHGVDLYDPETVGASMGSFFRIPAVRVPRHDDLNAYFDALRNEYGSLSVLGTTAHAEKPLWACDLTGPAVFMIGCETDGLSEGLRPYCTELVTIPMDAESSASSFNVACAATVMFYEAVRQRSMNLRGDPT
;
A
#
# COMPACT_ATOMS: atom_id res chain seq x y z
N MET A 1 19.18 -25.81 -1.05
CA MET A 1 17.79 -25.34 -1.08
C MET A 1 16.96 -26.30 -1.92
N LYS A 2 15.75 -26.63 -1.51
CA LYS A 2 14.88 -27.58 -2.24
C LYS A 2 14.30 -26.88 -3.47
N THR A 3 14.34 -27.55 -4.65
CA THR A 3 13.70 -27.03 -5.87
C THR A 3 12.66 -28.01 -6.35
N GLN A 4 11.48 -27.52 -6.71
CA GLN A 4 10.42 -28.27 -7.36
C GLN A 4 10.27 -27.81 -8.80
N ARG A 5 10.25 -28.77 -9.74
CA ARG A 5 10.05 -28.51 -11.18
C ARG A 5 8.57 -28.64 -11.53
N ILE A 6 8.03 -27.61 -12.18
CA ILE A 6 6.64 -27.54 -12.63
C ILE A 6 6.65 -27.46 -14.16
N ARG A 7 6.19 -28.54 -14.82
CA ARG A 7 6.19 -28.66 -16.29
C ARG A 7 4.79 -28.64 -16.90
N SER A 8 3.77 -28.72 -16.07
CA SER A 8 2.35 -28.74 -16.48
C SER A 8 1.49 -28.02 -15.42
N LYS A 9 0.21 -27.84 -15.72
CA LYS A 9 -0.75 -27.22 -14.80
C LYS A 9 -1.19 -28.19 -13.69
N ASP A 10 -0.25 -28.64 -12.89
CA ASP A 10 -0.44 -29.47 -11.72
C ASP A 10 -0.96 -28.68 -10.49
N ALA A 11 -1.06 -29.35 -9.35
CA ALA A 11 -1.54 -28.71 -8.10
C ALA A 11 -0.64 -27.54 -7.62
N ALA A 12 0.67 -27.61 -7.88
CA ALA A 12 1.58 -26.53 -7.53
C ALA A 12 1.38 -25.30 -8.43
N TRP A 13 1.19 -25.52 -9.73
CA TRP A 13 0.78 -24.45 -10.67
C TRP A 13 -0.55 -23.84 -10.28
N GLN A 14 -1.57 -24.65 -9.98
CA GLN A 14 -2.89 -24.17 -9.60
C GLN A 14 -2.82 -23.28 -8.35
N LYS A 15 -1.91 -23.58 -7.40
CA LYS A 15 -1.68 -22.70 -6.26
C LYS A 15 -1.17 -21.32 -6.72
N LEU A 16 -0.21 -21.25 -7.64
CA LEU A 16 0.31 -19.98 -8.17
C LEU A 16 -0.78 -19.20 -8.90
N GLU A 17 -1.54 -19.87 -9.76
CA GLU A 17 -2.64 -19.27 -10.52
C GLU A 17 -3.70 -18.64 -9.61
N VAL A 18 -4.12 -19.32 -8.54
CA VAL A 18 -5.09 -18.77 -7.60
C VAL A 18 -4.49 -17.65 -6.72
N LEU A 19 -3.19 -17.64 -6.45
CA LEU A 19 -2.54 -16.51 -5.79
C LEU A 19 -2.50 -15.27 -6.70
N LYS A 20 -2.40 -15.46 -8.03
CA LYS A 20 -2.52 -14.39 -9.00
C LYS A 20 -3.95 -13.83 -9.05
N THR A 21 -4.96 -14.70 -9.17
CA THR A 21 -6.30 -14.31 -9.60
C THR A 21 -7.36 -14.23 -8.50
N ASN A 22 -7.15 -14.89 -7.35
CA ASN A 22 -8.19 -15.11 -6.36
C ASN A 22 -7.86 -14.55 -4.98
N ARG A 23 -8.53 -13.44 -4.61
CA ARG A 23 -8.39 -12.79 -3.30
C ARG A 23 -8.58 -13.77 -2.13
N ASN A 24 -9.67 -14.55 -2.12
CA ASN A 24 -9.98 -15.44 -1.00
C ASN A 24 -8.90 -16.52 -0.80
N LYS A 25 -8.28 -16.97 -1.88
CA LYS A 25 -7.18 -17.92 -1.80
C LYS A 25 -5.90 -17.30 -1.26
N ARG A 26 -5.58 -16.05 -1.64
CA ARG A 26 -4.47 -15.31 -1.05
C ARG A 26 -4.61 -15.25 0.47
N TYR A 27 -5.76 -14.84 0.98
CA TYR A 27 -6.00 -14.76 2.44
C TYR A 27 -6.05 -16.12 3.13
N ARG A 28 -6.57 -17.16 2.45
CA ARG A 28 -6.58 -18.51 3.00
C ARG A 28 -5.18 -19.10 3.15
N TYR A 29 -4.31 -18.86 2.17
CA TYR A 29 -2.91 -19.31 2.21
C TYR A 29 -2.02 -18.34 2.99
N PHE A 30 -2.49 -17.14 3.24
CA PHE A 30 -1.71 -16.04 3.82
C PHE A 30 -0.47 -15.71 3.00
N GLU A 31 -0.61 -15.80 1.67
CA GLU A 31 0.46 -15.64 0.68
C GLU A 31 -0.06 -14.84 -0.53
N PHE A 32 0.87 -14.18 -1.22
CA PHE A 32 0.58 -13.46 -2.46
C PHE A 32 1.73 -13.53 -3.45
N LEU A 33 1.43 -13.29 -4.72
CA LEU A 33 2.40 -13.30 -5.81
C LEU A 33 3.03 -11.92 -5.97
N VAL A 34 4.35 -11.91 -6.15
CA VAL A 34 5.15 -10.69 -6.37
C VAL A 34 5.99 -10.86 -7.62
N GLU A 35 5.98 -9.85 -8.49
CA GLU A 35 6.75 -9.80 -9.71
C GLU A 35 7.56 -8.50 -9.82
N GLY A 36 8.76 -8.61 -10.40
CA GLY A 36 9.60 -7.49 -10.78
C GLY A 36 10.73 -7.20 -9.80
N VAL A 37 11.88 -6.86 -10.38
CA VAL A 37 13.17 -6.65 -9.69
C VAL A 37 13.03 -5.73 -8.49
N ARG A 38 12.39 -4.56 -8.69
CA ARG A 38 12.23 -3.56 -7.62
C ARG A 38 11.39 -4.08 -6.48
N ASN A 39 10.26 -4.72 -6.77
CA ASN A 39 9.38 -5.28 -5.76
C ASN A 39 10.07 -6.37 -4.92
N LEU A 40 10.80 -7.27 -5.57
CA LEU A 40 11.53 -8.34 -4.89
C LEU A 40 12.68 -7.78 -4.01
N ASN A 41 13.41 -6.80 -4.51
CA ASN A 41 14.48 -6.15 -3.74
C ASN A 41 13.92 -5.42 -2.50
N GLU A 42 12.82 -4.68 -2.63
CA GLU A 42 12.23 -3.98 -1.50
C GLU A 42 11.57 -4.97 -0.51
N ALA A 43 10.96 -6.06 -1.00
CA ALA A 43 10.47 -7.13 -0.13
C ALA A 43 11.59 -7.72 0.74
N LEU A 44 12.72 -8.03 0.13
CA LEU A 44 13.89 -8.53 0.85
C LEU A 44 14.46 -7.50 1.82
N ARG A 45 14.62 -6.26 1.37
CA ARG A 45 15.16 -5.13 2.15
C ARG A 45 14.36 -4.89 3.43
N TYR A 46 13.02 -4.99 3.36
CA TYR A 46 12.13 -4.74 4.49
C TYR A 46 11.72 -6.02 5.24
N GLY A 47 12.48 -7.11 5.06
CA GLY A 47 12.37 -8.33 5.86
C GLY A 47 11.04 -9.07 5.69
N TRP A 48 10.46 -9.06 4.47
CA TRP A 48 9.31 -9.90 4.16
C TRP A 48 9.75 -11.35 3.99
N ALA A 49 8.94 -12.29 4.45
CA ALA A 49 9.23 -13.72 4.36
C ALA A 49 8.83 -14.27 3.00
N PHE A 50 9.75 -14.96 2.33
CA PHE A 50 9.53 -15.60 1.04
C PHE A 50 9.18 -17.08 1.26
N SER A 51 8.04 -17.52 0.74
CA SER A 51 7.72 -18.96 0.66
C SER A 51 8.47 -19.61 -0.48
N SER A 52 8.53 -18.94 -1.65
CA SER A 52 9.18 -19.47 -2.84
C SER A 52 9.74 -18.35 -3.72
N LEU A 53 10.85 -18.60 -4.38
CA LEU A 53 11.26 -17.92 -5.59
C LEU A 53 10.89 -18.77 -6.80
N ILE A 54 10.44 -18.13 -7.88
CA ILE A 54 9.93 -18.74 -9.11
C ILE A 54 10.78 -18.25 -10.27
N TYR A 55 11.31 -19.16 -11.07
CA TYR A 55 12.20 -18.84 -12.18
C TYR A 55 12.02 -19.78 -13.37
N PRO A 56 12.39 -19.36 -14.60
CA PRO A 56 12.25 -20.18 -15.78
C PRO A 56 13.28 -21.32 -15.82
N ALA A 57 12.84 -22.49 -16.24
CA ALA A 57 13.70 -23.61 -16.59
C ALA A 57 14.49 -23.31 -17.88
N ASP A 58 15.67 -23.90 -17.97
CA ASP A 58 16.49 -23.91 -19.20
C ASP A 58 16.77 -22.51 -19.80
N THR A 59 16.70 -21.46 -18.96
CA THR A 59 16.95 -20.07 -19.35
C THR A 59 18.08 -19.50 -18.51
N PRO A 60 19.12 -18.88 -19.13
CA PRO A 60 20.16 -18.21 -18.38
C PRO A 60 19.59 -17.10 -17.51
N LEU A 61 19.93 -17.11 -16.23
CA LEU A 61 19.53 -16.08 -15.28
C LEU A 61 20.62 -15.02 -15.17
N SER A 62 20.25 -13.78 -14.93
CA SER A 62 21.16 -12.69 -14.60
C SER A 62 21.92 -12.97 -13.30
N ASP A 63 23.01 -12.22 -13.08
CA ASP A 63 23.76 -12.28 -11.81
C ASP A 63 22.86 -11.93 -10.62
N TRP A 64 22.01 -10.90 -10.77
CA TRP A 64 21.04 -10.53 -9.77
C TRP A 64 20.10 -11.68 -9.41
N ALA A 65 19.53 -12.35 -10.40
CA ALA A 65 18.60 -13.46 -10.15
C ALA A 65 19.28 -14.65 -9.48
N ARG A 66 20.52 -14.96 -9.87
CA ARG A 66 21.33 -16.01 -9.23
C ARG A 66 21.66 -15.67 -7.77
N ASP A 67 22.02 -14.41 -7.50
CA ASP A 67 22.30 -13.95 -6.15
C ASP A 67 21.04 -13.95 -5.27
N MET A 68 19.89 -13.54 -5.81
CA MET A 68 18.60 -13.61 -5.13
C MET A 68 18.25 -15.06 -4.76
N LEU A 69 18.37 -16.00 -5.70
CA LEU A 69 18.11 -17.42 -5.47
C LEU A 69 19.04 -18.03 -4.41
N LYS A 70 20.31 -17.60 -4.40
CA LYS A 70 21.31 -18.13 -3.46
C LYS A 70 21.13 -17.59 -2.03
N ASN A 71 20.76 -16.32 -1.91
CA ASN A 71 20.84 -15.60 -0.63
C ASN A 71 19.48 -15.41 0.05
N THR A 72 18.34 -15.63 -0.64
CA THR A 72 17.01 -15.47 -0.06
C THR A 72 16.53 -16.78 0.56
N PRO A 73 16.25 -16.81 1.87
CA PRO A 73 15.65 -17.99 2.50
C PRO A 73 14.25 -18.25 1.96
N THR A 74 13.99 -19.50 1.52
CA THR A 74 12.69 -19.94 1.03
C THR A 74 12.40 -21.35 1.53
N GLU A 75 11.13 -21.75 1.54
CA GLU A 75 10.73 -23.13 1.85
C GLU A 75 11.05 -24.06 0.68
N VAL A 76 10.77 -23.61 -0.54
CA VAL A 76 11.03 -24.32 -1.78
C VAL A 76 11.11 -23.32 -2.94
N ASN A 77 12.05 -23.50 -3.86
CA ASN A 77 12.06 -22.75 -5.11
C ASN A 77 11.31 -23.51 -6.20
N LEU A 78 10.69 -22.77 -7.11
CA LEU A 78 9.85 -23.32 -8.18
C LEU A 78 10.49 -23.01 -9.54
N GLU A 79 10.86 -24.05 -10.26
CA GLU A 79 11.38 -23.98 -11.63
C GLU A 79 10.25 -24.27 -12.61
N LEU A 80 9.82 -23.26 -13.37
CA LEU A 80 8.70 -23.36 -14.31
C LEU A 80 9.20 -23.40 -15.76
N THR A 81 8.41 -24.02 -16.65
CA THR A 81 8.67 -23.86 -18.09
C THR A 81 8.49 -22.38 -18.49
N PRO A 82 9.21 -21.88 -19.52
CA PRO A 82 9.04 -20.49 -19.99
C PRO A 82 7.59 -20.14 -20.38
N ALA A 83 6.81 -21.13 -20.86
CA ALA A 83 5.40 -20.93 -21.17
C ALA A 83 4.56 -20.64 -19.90
N LEU A 84 4.78 -21.41 -18.83
CA LEU A 84 4.09 -21.19 -17.55
C LEU A 84 4.53 -19.88 -16.88
N MET A 85 5.81 -19.49 -17.01
CA MET A 85 6.27 -18.19 -16.53
C MET A 85 5.53 -17.05 -17.21
N ARG A 86 5.37 -17.07 -18.54
CA ARG A 86 4.61 -16.06 -19.29
C ARG A 86 3.14 -15.99 -18.86
N GLU A 87 2.52 -17.15 -18.64
CA GLU A 87 1.11 -17.19 -18.20
C GLU A 87 0.92 -16.65 -16.78
N LEU A 88 1.92 -16.84 -15.92
CA LEU A 88 1.90 -16.31 -14.55
C LEU A 88 2.17 -14.80 -14.47
N SER A 89 2.97 -14.26 -15.38
CA SER A 89 3.34 -12.84 -15.42
C SER A 89 2.13 -11.93 -15.65
N GLU A 90 2.18 -10.73 -15.03
CA GLU A 90 1.28 -9.60 -15.30
C GLU A 90 1.89 -8.65 -16.35
N LYS A 91 3.07 -8.95 -16.88
CA LYS A 91 3.80 -8.09 -17.80
C LYS A 91 3.93 -8.73 -19.16
N ASP A 92 3.94 -7.90 -20.21
CA ASP A 92 4.25 -8.33 -21.58
C ASP A 92 5.69 -8.88 -21.65
N ASP A 93 6.63 -8.21 -20.99
CA ASP A 93 7.99 -8.69 -20.80
C ASP A 93 8.09 -9.42 -19.45
N THR A 94 8.02 -10.73 -19.51
CA THR A 94 8.01 -11.62 -18.34
C THR A 94 9.28 -11.45 -17.51
N SER A 95 9.12 -11.15 -16.24
CA SER A 95 10.25 -11.07 -15.31
C SER A 95 10.96 -12.43 -15.15
N GLU A 96 12.29 -12.42 -15.09
CA GLU A 96 13.08 -13.65 -14.89
C GLU A 96 12.89 -14.26 -13.50
N LEU A 97 12.49 -13.46 -12.49
CA LEU A 97 12.12 -13.91 -11.17
C LEU A 97 10.75 -13.37 -10.76
N MET A 98 9.98 -14.24 -10.12
CA MET A 98 8.81 -13.92 -9.33
C MET A 98 8.95 -14.56 -7.95
N ALA A 99 8.07 -14.22 -7.02
CA ALA A 99 8.06 -14.83 -5.69
C ALA A 99 6.65 -15.06 -5.16
N VAL A 100 6.53 -16.06 -4.30
CA VAL A 100 5.43 -16.15 -3.34
C VAL A 100 5.92 -15.61 -2.01
N VAL A 101 5.27 -14.56 -1.52
CA VAL A 101 5.62 -13.84 -0.28
C VAL A 101 4.51 -14.02 0.74
N LYS A 102 4.87 -14.17 2.02
CA LYS A 102 3.90 -14.29 3.12
C LYS A 102 3.30 -12.92 3.44
N MET A 103 2.00 -12.90 3.67
CA MET A 103 1.31 -11.70 4.15
C MET A 103 1.77 -11.34 5.56
N ARG A 104 1.60 -10.09 5.94
CA ARG A 104 1.71 -9.63 7.32
C ARG A 104 0.33 -9.56 7.97
N PRO A 105 0.22 -9.77 9.30
CA PRO A 105 -1.04 -9.60 10.00
C PRO A 105 -1.52 -8.14 9.95
N ASP A 106 -2.84 -7.96 10.01
CA ASP A 106 -3.44 -6.63 10.16
C ASP A 106 -3.29 -6.18 11.62
N ASP A 107 -2.29 -5.36 11.87
CA ASP A 107 -1.96 -4.84 13.21
C ASP A 107 -1.72 -3.33 13.13
N LEU A 108 -2.63 -2.53 13.67
CA LEU A 108 -2.51 -1.07 13.71
C LEU A 108 -1.28 -0.61 14.51
N SER A 109 -0.76 -1.41 15.42
CA SER A 109 0.46 -1.10 16.17
C SER A 109 1.72 -1.05 15.28
N ALA A 110 1.65 -1.59 14.06
CA ALA A 110 2.71 -1.48 13.06
C ALA A 110 2.82 -0.07 12.45
N ILE A 111 1.76 0.75 12.54
CA ILE A 111 1.73 2.12 12.04
C ILE A 111 2.25 3.04 13.16
N ARG A 112 3.53 3.38 13.08
CA ARG A 112 4.23 4.24 14.06
C ARG A 112 5.09 5.27 13.35
N PRO A 113 5.28 6.47 13.95
CA PRO A 113 6.18 7.48 13.39
C PRO A 113 7.59 6.92 13.20
N ARG A 114 8.10 7.05 11.97
CA ARG A 114 9.42 6.50 11.59
C ARG A 114 10.58 7.39 12.03
N SER A 115 10.32 8.67 12.25
CA SER A 115 11.33 9.68 12.58
C SER A 115 11.23 10.25 14.00
N GLY A 116 10.38 9.66 14.85
CA GLY A 116 10.12 10.19 16.19
C GLY A 116 9.33 11.50 16.21
N GLY A 117 8.82 11.95 15.04
CA GLY A 117 7.96 13.12 14.90
C GLY A 117 6.48 12.80 15.12
N ALA A 118 5.63 13.78 14.83
CA ALA A 118 4.18 13.61 14.85
C ALA A 118 3.71 12.65 13.74
N PRO A 119 2.84 11.67 14.04
CA PRO A 119 2.36 10.71 13.05
C PRO A 119 1.64 11.38 11.88
N LEU A 120 1.82 10.80 10.69
CA LEU A 120 1.14 11.20 9.46
C LEU A 120 0.61 9.94 8.77
N VAL A 121 -0.69 9.73 8.81
CA VAL A 121 -1.32 8.47 8.41
C VAL A 121 -2.41 8.71 7.36
N ALA A 122 -2.52 7.82 6.40
CA ALA A 122 -3.67 7.76 5.50
C ALA A 122 -4.69 6.74 6.00
N LEU A 123 -5.97 7.06 5.91
CA LEU A 123 -7.05 6.09 5.94
C LEU A 123 -7.78 6.18 4.59
N PHE A 124 -7.83 5.08 3.85
CA PHE A 124 -8.53 5.02 2.57
C PHE A 124 -9.74 4.11 2.68
N ASP A 125 -10.91 4.73 2.59
CA ASP A 125 -12.20 4.06 2.69
C ASP A 125 -12.62 3.48 1.35
N ARG A 126 -12.85 2.17 1.30
CA ARG A 126 -13.40 1.45 0.13
C ARG A 126 -12.66 1.76 -1.18
N PRO A 127 -11.32 1.61 -1.26
CA PRO A 127 -10.60 1.83 -2.52
C PRO A 127 -11.20 1.00 -3.65
N SER A 128 -11.53 1.63 -4.78
CA SER A 128 -12.19 0.96 -5.92
C SER A 128 -11.22 0.60 -7.06
N ASN A 129 -10.05 1.23 -7.10
CA ASN A 129 -9.06 1.04 -8.16
C ASN A 129 -7.70 0.62 -7.60
N LYS A 130 -7.16 -0.51 -8.10
CA LYS A 130 -5.89 -1.09 -7.67
C LYS A 130 -4.69 -0.19 -7.98
N GLY A 131 -4.70 0.45 -9.16
CA GLY A 131 -3.66 1.39 -9.58
C GLY A 131 -3.61 2.63 -8.67
N ASN A 132 -4.77 3.18 -8.30
CA ASN A 132 -4.85 4.30 -7.36
C ASN A 132 -4.33 3.89 -5.97
N LEU A 133 -4.70 2.70 -5.48
CA LEU A 133 -4.22 2.20 -4.20
C LEU A 133 -2.68 2.04 -4.20
N GLY A 134 -2.11 1.45 -5.25
CA GLY A 134 -0.67 1.34 -5.41
C GLY A 134 0.03 2.70 -5.53
N THR A 135 -0.57 3.66 -6.23
CA THR A 135 -0.04 5.02 -6.38
C THR A 135 -0.08 5.78 -5.05
N ILE A 136 -1.13 5.60 -4.24
CA ILE A 136 -1.19 6.17 -2.89
C ILE A 136 -0.06 5.61 -2.03
N LEU A 137 0.19 4.31 -2.05
CA LEU A 137 1.33 3.72 -1.33
C LEU A 137 2.66 4.37 -1.73
N ARG A 138 2.88 4.65 -3.03
CA ARG A 138 4.08 5.39 -3.49
C ARG A 138 4.13 6.80 -2.95
N THR A 139 3.01 7.52 -2.96
CA THR A 139 2.91 8.87 -2.40
C THR A 139 3.25 8.89 -0.92
N LEU A 140 2.67 7.98 -0.14
CA LEU A 140 2.93 7.84 1.29
C LEU A 140 4.40 7.57 1.58
N ASP A 141 5.01 6.70 0.80
CA ASP A 141 6.42 6.39 0.91
C ASP A 141 7.31 7.60 0.58
N ALA A 142 7.06 8.25 -0.54
CA ALA A 142 7.82 9.39 -1.02
C ALA A 142 7.73 10.61 -0.08
N LEU A 143 6.57 10.82 0.55
CA LEU A 143 6.31 11.95 1.44
C LEU A 143 6.49 11.60 2.93
N GLY A 144 7.03 10.43 3.24
CA GLY A 144 7.39 10.06 4.60
C GLY A 144 6.22 9.82 5.55
N ALA A 145 5.04 9.46 5.01
CA ALA A 145 3.91 9.04 5.84
C ALA A 145 4.19 7.70 6.54
N ASP A 146 3.55 7.48 7.66
CA ASP A 146 3.88 6.37 8.56
C ASP A 146 3.10 5.10 8.26
N GLY A 147 1.94 5.19 7.60
CA GLY A 147 1.16 4.03 7.23
C GLY A 147 -0.14 4.33 6.51
N LEU A 148 -0.80 3.24 6.11
CA LEU A 148 -2.09 3.24 5.43
C LEU A 148 -3.07 2.35 6.18
N ILE A 149 -4.24 2.87 6.51
CA ILE A 149 -5.38 2.13 7.02
C ILE A 149 -6.37 1.93 5.88
N LEU A 150 -6.88 0.74 5.70
CA LEU A 150 -7.91 0.40 4.71
C LEU A 150 -9.19 -0.01 5.40
N THR A 151 -10.32 0.60 5.05
CA THR A 151 -11.63 0.29 5.59
C THR A 151 -12.61 -0.17 4.51
N GLY A 152 -13.66 -0.86 4.93
CA GLY A 152 -14.74 -1.30 4.07
C GLY A 152 -14.34 -2.33 3.00
N HIS A 153 -15.26 -2.57 2.07
CA HIS A 153 -15.03 -3.46 0.94
C HIS A 153 -14.40 -2.69 -0.22
N GLY A 154 -13.13 -2.94 -0.48
CA GLY A 154 -12.40 -2.33 -1.57
C GLY A 154 -11.62 -3.35 -2.38
N VAL A 155 -10.78 -2.87 -3.31
CA VAL A 155 -9.81 -3.69 -4.03
C VAL A 155 -8.84 -4.37 -3.06
N ASP A 156 -8.23 -5.44 -3.52
CA ASP A 156 -7.34 -6.21 -2.67
C ASP A 156 -5.96 -5.55 -2.56
N LEU A 157 -5.52 -5.32 -1.32
CA LEU A 157 -4.19 -4.79 -1.02
C LEU A 157 -3.06 -5.67 -1.61
N TYR A 158 -3.24 -7.00 -1.57
CA TYR A 158 -2.25 -7.99 -2.01
C TYR A 158 -2.45 -8.45 -3.46
N ASP A 159 -3.30 -7.74 -4.22
CA ASP A 159 -3.43 -8.02 -5.65
C ASP A 159 -2.13 -7.68 -6.40
N PRO A 160 -1.67 -8.53 -7.33
CA PRO A 160 -0.43 -8.28 -8.09
C PRO A 160 -0.40 -6.93 -8.78
N GLU A 161 -1.55 -6.44 -9.27
CA GLU A 161 -1.65 -5.10 -9.88
C GLU A 161 -1.43 -3.99 -8.84
N THR A 162 -2.02 -4.10 -7.63
CA THR A 162 -1.79 -3.14 -6.54
C THR A 162 -0.31 -3.11 -6.13
N VAL A 163 0.27 -4.29 -5.92
CA VAL A 163 1.69 -4.44 -5.56
C VAL A 163 2.58 -3.87 -6.66
N GLY A 164 2.28 -4.19 -7.93
CA GLY A 164 3.01 -3.68 -9.10
C GLY A 164 2.96 -2.15 -9.20
N ALA A 165 1.77 -1.56 -9.07
CA ALA A 165 1.56 -0.11 -9.15
C ALA A 165 2.28 0.66 -8.03
N SER A 166 2.53 0.02 -6.87
CA SER A 166 3.26 0.63 -5.76
C SER A 166 4.76 0.81 -6.02
N MET A 167 5.31 0.15 -7.03
CA MET A 167 6.74 0.22 -7.40
C MET A 167 7.69 -0.03 -6.21
N GLY A 168 7.34 -0.99 -5.33
CA GLY A 168 8.13 -1.38 -4.16
C GLY A 168 7.73 -0.70 -2.85
N SER A 169 7.04 0.42 -2.88
CA SER A 169 6.61 1.16 -1.68
C SER A 169 5.64 0.36 -0.78
N PHE A 170 4.91 -0.59 -1.37
CA PHE A 170 4.09 -1.56 -0.66
C PHE A 170 4.85 -2.28 0.47
N PHE A 171 6.10 -2.64 0.23
CA PHE A 171 6.91 -3.41 1.18
C PHE A 171 7.44 -2.56 2.34
N ARG A 172 7.52 -1.24 2.15
CA ARG A 172 7.99 -0.29 3.15
C ARG A 172 6.88 0.28 4.03
N ILE A 173 5.73 0.62 3.41
CA ILE A 173 4.62 1.26 4.10
C ILE A 173 3.79 0.20 4.83
N PRO A 174 3.64 0.26 6.17
CA PRO A 174 2.65 -0.55 6.87
C PRO A 174 1.26 -0.23 6.33
N ALA A 175 0.59 -1.24 5.76
CA ALA A 175 -0.78 -1.12 5.27
C ALA A 175 -1.65 -2.14 6.02
N VAL A 176 -2.65 -1.66 6.75
CA VAL A 176 -3.46 -2.44 7.69
C VAL A 176 -4.92 -2.33 7.31
N ARG A 177 -5.61 -3.46 7.20
CA ARG A 177 -7.05 -3.48 6.95
C ARG A 177 -7.80 -3.49 8.27
N VAL A 178 -8.80 -2.63 8.36
CA VAL A 178 -9.66 -2.51 9.53
C VAL A 178 -11.10 -2.80 9.11
N PRO A 179 -11.60 -4.03 9.33
CA PRO A 179 -12.93 -4.42 8.89
C PRO A 179 -14.07 -3.71 9.61
N ARG A 180 -13.86 -3.31 10.87
CA ARG A 180 -14.86 -2.63 11.69
C ARG A 180 -14.33 -1.25 12.09
N HIS A 181 -15.14 -0.22 11.87
CA HIS A 181 -14.75 1.15 12.21
C HIS A 181 -14.48 1.32 13.71
N ASP A 182 -15.17 0.59 14.58
CA ASP A 182 -14.95 0.64 16.03
C ASP A 182 -13.52 0.30 16.45
N ASP A 183 -12.82 -0.52 15.67
CA ASP A 183 -11.43 -0.89 15.93
C ASP A 183 -10.47 0.30 15.76
N LEU A 184 -10.91 1.39 15.09
CA LEU A 184 -10.16 2.66 14.98
C LEU A 184 -10.13 3.45 16.29
N ASN A 185 -11.13 3.29 17.18
CA ASN A 185 -11.22 4.07 18.41
C ASN A 185 -9.97 3.90 19.27
N ALA A 186 -9.58 2.65 19.54
CA ALA A 186 -8.41 2.36 20.37
C ALA A 186 -7.12 2.94 19.77
N TYR A 187 -6.98 2.89 18.44
CA TYR A 187 -5.83 3.45 17.75
C TYR A 187 -5.78 4.98 17.84
N PHE A 188 -6.90 5.65 17.57
CA PHE A 188 -6.97 7.12 17.65
C PHE A 188 -6.83 7.63 19.08
N ASP A 189 -7.39 6.93 20.06
CA ASP A 189 -7.25 7.28 21.48
C ASP A 189 -5.79 7.10 21.95
N ALA A 190 -5.11 6.06 21.50
CA ALA A 190 -3.68 5.90 21.76
C ALA A 190 -2.87 7.07 21.21
N LEU A 191 -3.13 7.51 19.98
CA LEU A 191 -2.46 8.67 19.39
C LEU A 191 -2.78 9.97 20.15
N ARG A 192 -4.05 10.20 20.53
CA ARG A 192 -4.43 11.38 21.34
C ARG A 192 -3.73 11.40 22.70
N ASN A 193 -3.66 10.24 23.35
CA ASN A 193 -2.99 10.12 24.65
C ASN A 193 -1.49 10.34 24.57
N GLU A 194 -0.85 9.84 23.51
CA GLU A 194 0.60 9.95 23.32
C GLU A 194 1.04 11.38 22.91
N TYR A 195 0.27 12.02 22.03
CA TYR A 195 0.65 13.31 21.42
C TYR A 195 -0.17 14.51 21.93
N GLY A 196 -1.13 14.30 22.83
CA GLY A 196 -2.01 15.34 23.36
C GLY A 196 -3.13 15.80 22.43
N SER A 197 -3.01 15.59 21.14
CA SER A 197 -4.02 15.93 20.12
C SER A 197 -3.92 15.00 18.92
N LEU A 198 -4.98 14.96 18.10
CA LEU A 198 -5.00 14.25 16.82
C LEU A 198 -5.96 14.95 15.87
N SER A 199 -5.47 15.44 14.73
CA SER A 199 -6.31 15.93 13.64
C SER A 199 -6.72 14.75 12.74
N VAL A 200 -8.02 14.51 12.65
CA VAL A 200 -8.59 13.51 11.73
C VAL A 200 -9.37 14.26 10.66
N LEU A 201 -8.81 14.36 9.47
CA LEU A 201 -9.29 15.20 8.39
C LEU A 201 -10.01 14.37 7.33
N GLY A 202 -11.33 14.48 7.27
CA GLY A 202 -12.15 13.89 6.22
C GLY A 202 -12.10 14.73 4.96
N THR A 203 -11.79 14.11 3.82
CA THR A 203 -11.65 14.83 2.55
C THR A 203 -12.92 14.75 1.71
N THR A 204 -13.39 15.90 1.24
CA THR A 204 -14.55 16.01 0.34
C THR A 204 -14.40 17.21 -0.57
N ALA A 205 -14.97 17.15 -1.78
CA ALA A 205 -14.99 18.28 -2.71
C ALA A 205 -15.92 19.44 -2.24
N HIS A 206 -16.76 19.19 -1.22
CA HIS A 206 -17.81 20.11 -0.79
C HIS A 206 -17.57 20.73 0.60
N ALA A 207 -16.39 20.56 1.19
CA ALA A 207 -16.09 21.23 2.46
C ALA A 207 -15.82 22.72 2.25
N GLU A 208 -16.20 23.52 3.25
CA GLU A 208 -15.93 24.95 3.25
C GLU A 208 -14.46 25.28 3.57
N LYS A 209 -13.83 24.44 4.42
CA LYS A 209 -12.46 24.69 4.87
C LYS A 209 -11.44 24.16 3.86
N PRO A 210 -10.60 25.05 3.29
CA PRO A 210 -9.54 24.61 2.41
C PRO A 210 -8.41 23.92 3.18
N LEU A 211 -7.76 22.94 2.59
CA LEU A 211 -6.68 22.18 3.18
C LEU A 211 -5.56 23.04 3.77
N TRP A 212 -5.16 24.11 3.06
CA TRP A 212 -4.08 25.01 3.52
C TRP A 212 -4.41 25.84 4.75
N ALA A 213 -5.71 25.92 5.15
CA ALA A 213 -6.12 26.60 6.38
C ALA A 213 -6.11 25.66 7.60
N CYS A 214 -5.68 24.41 7.45
CA CYS A 214 -5.54 23.46 8.53
C CYS A 214 -4.12 23.48 9.10
N ASP A 215 -3.99 23.31 10.42
CA ASP A 215 -2.70 23.05 11.04
C ASP A 215 -2.36 21.55 10.89
N LEU A 216 -1.34 21.26 10.09
CA LEU A 216 -0.85 19.91 9.78
C LEU A 216 0.51 19.61 10.42
N THR A 217 0.97 20.47 11.32
CA THR A 217 2.28 20.34 12.01
C THR A 217 2.27 19.23 13.06
N GLY A 218 1.12 18.99 13.69
CA GLY A 218 0.89 17.94 14.68
C GLY A 218 0.51 16.58 14.07
N PRO A 219 0.07 15.63 14.93
CA PRO A 219 -0.44 14.31 14.51
C PRO A 219 -1.65 14.46 13.59
N ALA A 220 -1.61 13.79 12.43
CA ALA A 220 -2.68 13.91 11.44
C ALA A 220 -3.01 12.57 10.79
N VAL A 221 -4.31 12.33 10.61
CA VAL A 221 -4.86 11.23 9.80
C VAL A 221 -5.72 11.85 8.69
N PHE A 222 -5.35 11.60 7.44
CA PHE A 222 -6.17 11.95 6.28
C PHE A 222 -7.11 10.80 5.95
N MET A 223 -8.42 11.02 6.06
CA MET A 223 -9.45 10.08 5.62
C MET A 223 -9.85 10.40 4.18
N ILE A 224 -9.51 9.48 3.29
CA ILE A 224 -9.74 9.56 1.85
C ILE A 224 -10.92 8.66 1.53
N GLY A 225 -11.97 9.21 0.92
CA GLY A 225 -13.15 8.45 0.53
C GLY A 225 -12.98 7.70 -0.79
N CYS A 226 -13.92 6.80 -1.07
CA CYS A 226 -14.07 6.12 -2.36
C CYS A 226 -14.24 7.15 -3.50
N GLU A 227 -13.77 6.79 -4.69
CA GLU A 227 -13.77 7.66 -5.87
C GLU A 227 -15.18 8.09 -6.31
N THR A 228 -16.21 7.25 -6.06
CA THR A 228 -17.59 7.50 -6.48
C THR A 228 -18.45 8.17 -5.41
N ASP A 229 -18.40 7.65 -4.18
CA ASP A 229 -19.34 8.04 -3.11
C ASP A 229 -18.67 8.87 -2.01
N GLY A 230 -17.37 9.10 -2.11
CA GLY A 230 -16.60 9.80 -1.08
C GLY A 230 -16.50 8.98 0.22
N LEU A 231 -16.33 9.67 1.33
CA LEU A 231 -16.20 9.06 2.67
C LEU A 231 -17.55 8.51 3.15
N SER A 232 -17.54 7.27 3.64
CA SER A 232 -18.76 6.64 4.18
C SER A 232 -19.30 7.37 5.41
N GLU A 233 -20.62 7.36 5.57
CA GLU A 233 -21.29 8.00 6.71
C GLU A 233 -20.79 7.46 8.06
N GLY A 234 -20.43 6.18 8.12
CA GLY A 234 -19.87 5.56 9.33
C GLY A 234 -18.49 6.05 9.75
N LEU A 235 -17.74 6.70 8.86
CA LEU A 235 -16.43 7.29 9.17
C LEU A 235 -16.49 8.79 9.49
N ARG A 236 -17.54 9.48 9.08
CA ARG A 236 -17.70 10.92 9.37
C ARG A 236 -17.62 11.29 10.85
N PRO A 237 -18.18 10.51 11.80
CA PRO A 237 -18.07 10.82 13.22
C PRO A 237 -16.64 10.79 13.78
N TYR A 238 -15.71 10.14 13.10
CA TYR A 238 -14.31 10.11 13.50
C TYR A 238 -13.54 11.37 13.07
N CYS A 239 -14.09 12.12 12.08
CA CYS A 239 -13.45 13.32 11.58
C CYS A 239 -13.54 14.43 12.62
N THR A 240 -12.41 15.06 12.94
CA THR A 240 -12.39 16.32 13.69
C THR A 240 -12.80 17.48 12.79
N GLU A 241 -12.59 17.33 11.47
CA GLU A 241 -12.85 18.36 10.49
C GLU A 241 -13.03 17.77 9.09
N LEU A 242 -13.85 18.44 8.26
CA LEU A 242 -13.94 18.14 6.82
C LEU A 242 -13.18 19.22 6.04
N VAL A 243 -12.39 18.79 5.07
CA VAL A 243 -11.50 19.67 4.30
C VAL A 243 -11.62 19.42 2.80
N THR A 244 -11.35 20.44 2.02
CA THR A 244 -11.31 20.37 0.56
C THR A 244 -9.95 20.80 0.01
N ILE A 245 -9.60 20.26 -1.16
CA ILE A 245 -8.58 20.83 -2.03
C ILE A 245 -9.33 21.73 -3.01
N PRO A 246 -9.26 23.08 -2.87
CA PRO A 246 -9.98 23.97 -3.77
C PRO A 246 -9.57 23.78 -5.23
N MET A 247 -10.54 23.79 -6.09
CA MET A 247 -10.38 23.77 -7.55
C MET A 247 -10.74 25.13 -8.13
N ASP A 248 -10.30 25.36 -9.34
CA ASP A 248 -10.70 26.55 -10.10
C ASP A 248 -12.23 26.57 -10.27
N ALA A 249 -12.83 27.76 -10.09
CA ALA A 249 -14.29 27.94 -10.14
C ALA A 249 -14.90 27.61 -11.53
N GLU A 250 -14.10 27.74 -12.59
CA GLU A 250 -14.50 27.46 -13.96
C GLU A 250 -14.10 26.02 -14.40
N SER A 251 -13.56 25.20 -13.48
CA SER A 251 -13.14 23.84 -13.77
C SER A 251 -14.33 22.96 -14.21
N SER A 252 -14.16 22.23 -15.27
CA SER A 252 -15.11 21.17 -15.68
C SER A 252 -14.97 19.88 -14.88
N ALA A 253 -13.88 19.73 -14.11
CA ALA A 253 -13.67 18.56 -13.25
C ALA A 253 -14.51 18.68 -11.98
N SER A 254 -15.19 17.60 -11.60
CA SER A 254 -15.95 17.53 -10.33
C SER A 254 -15.10 17.22 -9.11
N SER A 255 -13.92 16.64 -9.32
CA SER A 255 -12.96 16.27 -8.25
C SER A 255 -11.59 15.96 -8.85
N PHE A 256 -10.57 15.93 -8.00
CA PHE A 256 -9.27 15.35 -8.35
C PHE A 256 -9.35 13.81 -8.39
N ASN A 257 -8.51 13.18 -9.21
CA ASN A 257 -8.20 11.77 -9.02
C ASN A 257 -7.73 11.54 -7.57
N VAL A 258 -8.21 10.48 -6.94
CA VAL A 258 -7.98 10.21 -5.51
C VAL A 258 -6.49 10.11 -5.14
N ALA A 259 -5.65 9.54 -6.00
CA ALA A 259 -4.21 9.46 -5.76
C ALA A 259 -3.52 10.82 -5.92
N CYS A 260 -4.00 11.66 -6.86
CA CYS A 260 -3.54 13.05 -6.99
C CYS A 260 -3.93 13.87 -5.77
N ALA A 261 -5.18 13.76 -5.30
CA ALA A 261 -5.64 14.40 -4.07
C ALA A 261 -4.79 14.00 -2.86
N ALA A 262 -4.54 12.70 -2.69
CA ALA A 262 -3.66 12.21 -1.65
C ALA A 262 -2.27 12.85 -1.71
N THR A 263 -1.69 12.98 -2.91
CA THR A 263 -0.37 13.60 -3.09
C THR A 263 -0.37 15.06 -2.62
N VAL A 264 -1.39 15.83 -2.98
CA VAL A 264 -1.53 17.24 -2.55
C VAL A 264 -1.65 17.34 -1.02
N MET A 265 -2.49 16.49 -0.40
CA MET A 265 -2.71 16.51 1.05
C MET A 265 -1.43 16.18 1.84
N PHE A 266 -0.75 15.12 1.46
CA PHE A 266 0.48 14.71 2.13
C PHE A 266 1.63 15.68 1.87
N TYR A 267 1.72 16.25 0.67
CA TYR A 267 2.71 17.29 0.36
C TYR A 267 2.49 18.54 1.22
N GLU A 268 1.24 18.99 1.38
CA GLU A 268 0.94 20.15 2.23
C GLU A 268 1.34 19.92 3.69
N ALA A 269 1.07 18.74 4.23
CA ALA A 269 1.51 18.38 5.57
C ALA A 269 3.04 18.42 5.71
N VAL A 270 3.75 17.85 4.74
CA VAL A 270 5.23 17.87 4.72
C VAL A 270 5.76 19.28 4.57
N ARG A 271 5.14 20.12 3.72
CA ARG A 271 5.51 21.51 3.55
C ARG A 271 5.43 22.29 4.87
N GLN A 272 4.29 22.22 5.55
CA GLN A 272 4.09 22.90 6.83
C GLN A 272 5.07 22.41 7.91
N ARG A 273 5.27 21.11 8.04
CA ARG A 273 6.24 20.50 8.97
C ARG A 273 7.68 20.95 8.69
N SER A 274 8.04 21.07 7.42
CA SER A 274 9.39 21.49 7.00
C SER A 274 9.64 22.99 7.30
N MET A 275 8.63 23.85 7.15
CA MET A 275 8.73 25.26 7.48
C MET A 275 8.83 25.47 9.00
N ASN A 276 8.04 24.75 9.79
CA ASN A 276 8.10 24.80 11.25
C ASN A 276 9.48 24.42 11.78
N LEU A 277 10.14 23.41 11.18
CA LEU A 277 11.50 23.01 11.54
C LEU A 277 12.57 24.08 11.21
N ARG A 278 12.30 24.96 10.24
CA ARG A 278 13.21 26.07 9.85
C ARG A 278 12.97 27.33 10.65
N GLY A 279 11.89 27.40 11.46
CA GLY A 279 11.51 28.62 12.18
C GLY A 279 10.97 29.73 11.29
N ASP A 280 10.61 29.42 10.04
CA ASP A 280 9.97 30.39 9.14
C ASP A 280 8.52 30.63 9.58
N PRO A 281 8.03 31.86 9.73
CA PRO A 281 6.64 32.11 10.06
C PRO A 281 5.71 31.63 8.94
N THR A 282 4.65 30.94 9.31
CA THR A 282 3.58 30.46 8.39
C THR A 282 2.71 31.61 7.92
#